data_2c402571e7d6a397769d550ca38411e0
#
_entry.id   2c402571e7d6a397769d550ca38411e0
#
_cell.length_a   1.000
_cell.length_b   1.000
_cell.length_c   1.000
_cell.angle_alpha   90.00
_cell.angle_beta   90.00
_cell.angle_gamma   90.00
#
_symmetry.space_group_name_H-M   'P 1'
#
loop_
_entity.id
_entity.type
_entity.pdbx_description
1 polymer ?
#
loop_
_entity_poly.entity_id
_entity_poly.type
_entity_poly.pdbx_seq_one_letter_code
_entity_poly.pdbx_strand_id
1 'polypeptide(L)'
;MRTSRAAAAVTVVTALAAVTGCGGGTSTDGGGSNESPRTLTYWASNQGPNVEADKKILTPELKKFEKQTGIKVKLEVVPWSDLLNRILAATTSGQGPDVLNIGNTWSASLQATGALLPWDRKNFDAIGGRDRFVGSAVASAGAEGKDPAAVPLYSLAYALYYNKKMFADAGISQPPATWDQLIADGKKLSKNGKWALGAEGGNLANNIHQVFVLGKQHGADFFDSSARPTFTSDGAVAAVKQYVDFMAKDKIIAPGNAEYAQNQSLQDFARGRTAMVLWQAAASTFAAQGMKPADWGVAPVPVPAGAPGTGRNTNSMVAGINMAVFKNTKNIDGAKKFVKFMTSDAEQKLLNKTYGSIPPVKAAQQDPAFSAPDLKILRDTLTVSAAPLPQVPTESQFETAVGTAVKELWADAAAGLPVTTESVKAHLAKAQQQMQQ
;
A
#
# COMPACT_ATOMS: atom_id res chain seq x y z
N MET A 1 -63.22 0.93 -20.18
CA MET A 1 -63.32 -0.36 -20.87
C MET A 1 -62.23 -1.24 -20.31
N ARG A 2 -62.50 -2.03 -19.31
CA ARG A 2 -62.93 -3.47 -19.27
C ARG A 2 -61.92 -4.34 -19.98
N THR A 3 -61.14 -5.04 -19.17
CA THR A 3 -61.06 -6.49 -18.80
C THR A 3 -59.96 -7.16 -19.61
N SER A 4 -59.18 -8.12 -19.17
CA SER A 4 -59.47 -9.26 -18.24
C SER A 4 -58.17 -9.94 -17.79
N ARG A 5 -58.25 -10.56 -16.65
CA ARG A 5 -57.28 -11.45 -16.00
C ARG A 5 -57.27 -12.83 -16.71
N ALA A 6 -56.09 -13.45 -16.77
CA ALA A 6 -56.01 -14.91 -16.91
C ALA A 6 -54.94 -15.43 -15.93
N ALA A 7 -55.42 -16.22 -14.96
CA ALA A 7 -54.60 -17.02 -14.07
C ALA A 7 -54.40 -18.41 -14.70
N ALA A 8 -53.16 -18.91 -14.72
CA ALA A 8 -52.88 -20.29 -15.05
C ALA A 8 -52.32 -21.00 -13.80
N ALA A 9 -53.10 -21.94 -13.30
CA ALA A 9 -52.72 -22.88 -12.25
C ALA A 9 -51.89 -24.01 -12.86
N VAL A 10 -50.74 -24.32 -12.27
CA VAL A 10 -49.96 -25.52 -12.61
C VAL A 10 -50.03 -26.50 -11.43
N THR A 11 -50.54 -27.65 -11.72
CA THR A 11 -50.79 -28.79 -10.83
C THR A 11 -49.47 -29.54 -10.55
N VAL A 12 -49.19 -29.76 -9.26
CA VAL A 12 -48.07 -30.59 -8.79
C VAL A 12 -48.55 -32.06 -8.81
N VAL A 13 -47.80 -32.91 -9.52
CA VAL A 13 -47.97 -34.37 -9.45
C VAL A 13 -46.80 -34.93 -8.63
N THR A 14 -47.15 -35.46 -7.46
CA THR A 14 -46.26 -36.22 -6.57
C THR A 14 -46.25 -37.69 -6.99
N ALA A 15 -45.12 -38.23 -7.33
CA ALA A 15 -44.91 -39.66 -7.50
C ALA A 15 -44.03 -40.19 -6.37
N LEU A 16 -44.62 -40.93 -5.41
CA LEU A 16 -43.91 -41.77 -4.46
C LEU A 16 -43.57 -43.09 -5.15
N ALA A 17 -42.29 -43.44 -5.13
CA ALA A 17 -41.84 -44.81 -5.37
C ALA A 17 -41.09 -45.32 -4.14
N ALA A 18 -41.72 -46.20 -3.39
CA ALA A 18 -41.09 -46.96 -2.33
C ALA A 18 -40.42 -48.21 -2.93
N VAL A 19 -39.13 -48.39 -2.64
CA VAL A 19 -38.45 -49.66 -2.88
C VAL A 19 -37.81 -50.10 -1.56
N THR A 20 -38.38 -51.12 -0.95
CA THR A 20 -37.81 -51.89 0.15
C THR A 20 -36.80 -52.89 -0.40
N GLY A 21 -35.58 -52.87 0.11
CA GLY A 21 -34.53 -53.86 -0.12
C GLY A 21 -33.71 -54.07 1.13
N CYS A 22 -33.98 -55.12 1.89
CA CYS A 22 -33.13 -55.61 2.96
C CYS A 22 -31.88 -56.31 2.40
N GLY A 23 -30.74 -56.14 3.04
CA GLY A 23 -29.61 -57.04 2.85
C GLY A 23 -28.26 -56.51 3.34
N GLY A 24 -27.79 -57.01 4.49
CA GLY A 24 -26.39 -57.31 4.74
C GLY A 24 -25.49 -56.16 5.27
N GLY A 25 -25.19 -56.24 6.56
CA GLY A 25 -24.21 -55.35 7.20
C GLY A 25 -22.80 -55.59 6.73
N THR A 26 -22.10 -54.48 6.60
CA THR A 26 -20.66 -54.33 6.93
C THR A 26 -20.48 -52.88 7.41
N SER A 27 -20.19 -52.78 8.68
CA SER A 27 -19.72 -51.56 9.29
C SER A 27 -18.38 -51.16 8.67
N THR A 28 -18.45 -50.25 7.69
CA THR A 28 -17.25 -49.48 7.32
C THR A 28 -17.27 -48.23 8.12
N ASP A 29 -16.32 -48.15 9.05
CA ASP A 29 -15.89 -46.92 9.70
C ASP A 29 -15.69 -45.83 8.64
N GLY A 30 -16.67 -45.00 8.50
CA GLY A 30 -16.60 -43.77 7.71
C GLY A 30 -15.79 -42.71 8.50
N GLY A 31 -14.51 -42.92 8.63
CA GLY A 31 -13.59 -41.87 8.99
C GLY A 31 -13.66 -40.81 7.90
N GLY A 32 -14.51 -39.80 8.08
CA GLY A 32 -14.49 -38.60 7.28
C GLY A 32 -13.12 -38.00 7.44
N SER A 33 -12.22 -38.21 6.47
CA SER A 33 -10.97 -37.51 6.37
C SER A 33 -11.31 -36.04 6.25
N ASN A 34 -11.12 -35.28 7.33
CA ASN A 34 -11.09 -33.82 7.33
C ASN A 34 -9.85 -33.37 6.54
N GLU A 35 -9.75 -33.76 5.25
CA GLU A 35 -8.72 -33.25 4.37
C GLU A 35 -8.97 -31.75 4.19
N SER A 36 -8.01 -30.94 4.61
CA SER A 36 -8.02 -29.50 4.35
C SER A 36 -8.13 -29.24 2.84
N PRO A 37 -8.91 -28.24 2.41
CA PRO A 37 -9.06 -27.93 1.00
C PRO A 37 -7.72 -27.80 0.28
N ARG A 38 -7.56 -28.45 -0.88
CA ARG A 38 -6.31 -28.38 -1.67
C ARG A 38 -6.24 -27.13 -2.54
N THR A 39 -7.08 -26.14 -2.28
CA THR A 39 -7.10 -24.85 -3.00
C THR A 39 -7.18 -23.73 -2.00
N LEU A 40 -6.31 -22.71 -2.19
CA LEU A 40 -6.33 -21.42 -1.50
C LEU A 40 -6.74 -20.33 -2.48
N THR A 41 -7.39 -19.30 -1.97
CA THR A 41 -7.63 -18.02 -2.66
C THR A 41 -6.64 -16.98 -2.14
N TYR A 42 -6.03 -16.24 -3.05
CA TYR A 42 -5.04 -15.20 -2.71
C TYR A 42 -5.37 -13.88 -3.41
N TRP A 43 -5.62 -12.83 -2.61
CA TRP A 43 -5.70 -11.45 -3.10
C TRP A 43 -4.32 -10.80 -2.99
N ALA A 44 -3.65 -10.66 -4.13
CA ALA A 44 -2.42 -9.89 -4.22
C ALA A 44 -2.74 -8.42 -4.52
N SER A 45 -2.00 -7.51 -3.89
CA SER A 45 -2.02 -6.09 -4.28
C SER A 45 -1.28 -5.89 -5.60
N ASN A 46 -1.71 -4.90 -6.41
CA ASN A 46 -1.02 -4.53 -7.63
C ASN A 46 0.28 -3.78 -7.29
N GLN A 47 1.43 -4.44 -7.44
CA GLN A 47 2.77 -3.90 -7.18
C GLN A 47 3.49 -3.44 -8.46
N GLY A 48 3.19 -4.09 -9.58
CA GLY A 48 3.76 -3.80 -10.88
C GLY A 48 3.03 -2.67 -11.62
N PRO A 49 3.39 -2.43 -12.88
CA PRO A 49 2.79 -1.37 -13.70
C PRO A 49 1.28 -1.52 -13.90
N ASN A 50 0.77 -2.73 -13.84
CA ASN A 50 -0.64 -3.08 -13.97
C ASN A 50 -0.91 -4.51 -13.49
N VAL A 51 -2.18 -4.86 -13.35
CA VAL A 51 -2.67 -6.17 -12.88
C VAL A 51 -2.12 -7.34 -13.71
N GLU A 52 -2.03 -7.19 -15.03
CA GLU A 52 -1.55 -8.27 -15.91
C GLU A 52 -0.03 -8.52 -15.74
N ALA A 53 0.74 -7.47 -15.48
CA ALA A 53 2.16 -7.59 -15.16
C ALA A 53 2.36 -8.41 -13.86
N ASP A 54 1.58 -8.13 -12.83
CA ASP A 54 1.64 -8.89 -11.57
C ASP A 54 1.22 -10.34 -11.75
N LYS A 55 0.17 -10.61 -12.51
CA LYS A 55 -0.23 -11.98 -12.85
C LYS A 55 0.90 -12.74 -13.55
N LYS A 56 1.61 -12.09 -14.47
CA LYS A 56 2.77 -12.68 -15.16
C LYS A 56 3.90 -13.05 -14.21
N ILE A 57 4.16 -12.20 -13.20
CA ILE A 57 5.20 -12.40 -12.21
C ILE A 57 4.80 -13.51 -11.22
N LEU A 58 3.60 -13.43 -10.67
CA LEU A 58 3.17 -14.31 -9.58
C LEU A 58 2.77 -15.71 -10.05
N THR A 59 2.15 -15.87 -11.23
CA THR A 59 1.61 -17.16 -11.68
C THR A 59 2.66 -18.28 -11.74
N PRO A 60 3.91 -18.07 -12.22
CA PRO A 60 4.94 -19.10 -12.20
C PRO A 60 5.28 -19.56 -10.78
N GLU A 61 5.36 -18.62 -9.83
CA GLU A 61 5.70 -18.90 -8.43
C GLU A 61 4.58 -19.67 -7.73
N LEU A 62 3.31 -19.34 -8.02
CA LEU A 62 2.17 -20.10 -7.50
C LEU A 62 2.14 -21.54 -8.04
N LYS A 63 2.51 -21.76 -9.30
CA LYS A 63 2.67 -23.12 -9.87
C LYS A 63 3.82 -23.87 -9.20
N LYS A 64 4.91 -23.20 -8.86
CA LYS A 64 6.04 -23.78 -8.11
C LYS A 64 5.59 -24.20 -6.71
N PHE A 65 4.82 -23.37 -6.01
CA PHE A 65 4.20 -23.71 -4.73
C PHE A 65 3.27 -24.91 -4.85
N GLU A 66 2.39 -24.93 -5.85
CA GLU A 66 1.48 -26.05 -6.12
C GLU A 66 2.26 -27.36 -6.35
N LYS A 67 3.33 -27.31 -7.15
CA LYS A 67 4.20 -28.47 -7.39
C LYS A 67 4.88 -29.00 -6.11
N GLN A 68 5.25 -28.10 -5.20
CA GLN A 68 5.94 -28.46 -3.95
C GLN A 68 5.00 -29.02 -2.88
N THR A 69 3.73 -28.58 -2.87
CA THR A 69 2.82 -28.81 -1.73
C THR A 69 1.54 -29.58 -2.11
N GLY A 70 1.21 -29.67 -3.39
CA GLY A 70 -0.08 -30.16 -3.87
C GLY A 70 -1.24 -29.18 -3.64
N ILE A 71 -0.97 -27.95 -3.14
CA ILE A 71 -1.99 -26.93 -2.85
C ILE A 71 -2.02 -25.93 -4.00
N LYS A 72 -3.16 -25.84 -4.68
CA LYS A 72 -3.40 -24.86 -5.74
C LYS A 72 -3.72 -23.49 -5.14
N VAL A 73 -3.21 -22.40 -5.74
CA VAL A 73 -3.55 -21.04 -5.34
C VAL A 73 -4.30 -20.34 -6.48
N LYS A 74 -5.53 -19.89 -6.20
CA LYS A 74 -6.31 -19.03 -7.09
C LYS A 74 -5.93 -17.58 -6.83
N LEU A 75 -5.20 -16.98 -7.76
CA LEU A 75 -4.75 -15.61 -7.70
C LEU A 75 -5.83 -14.65 -8.19
N GLU A 76 -6.05 -13.59 -7.43
CA GLU A 76 -6.69 -12.36 -7.87
C GLU A 76 -5.76 -11.19 -7.53
N VAL A 77 -5.35 -10.42 -8.53
CA VAL A 77 -4.59 -9.17 -8.31
C VAL A 77 -5.61 -8.04 -8.22
N VAL A 78 -5.59 -7.32 -7.11
CA VAL A 78 -6.55 -6.25 -6.80
C VAL A 78 -5.84 -4.90 -6.84
N PRO A 79 -6.35 -3.91 -7.61
CA PRO A 79 -5.83 -2.54 -7.60
C PRO A 79 -5.88 -1.93 -6.20
N TRP A 80 -4.90 -1.08 -5.87
CA TRP A 80 -4.83 -0.40 -4.57
C TRP A 80 -6.06 0.47 -4.28
N SER A 81 -6.65 1.10 -5.30
CA SER A 81 -7.88 1.89 -5.18
C SER A 81 -9.06 1.11 -4.60
N ASP A 82 -9.10 -0.21 -4.81
CA ASP A 82 -10.23 -1.07 -4.45
C ASP A 82 -9.93 -1.98 -3.25
N LEU A 83 -8.64 -2.23 -3.00
CA LEU A 83 -8.20 -3.31 -2.11
C LEU A 83 -8.71 -3.12 -0.67
N LEU A 84 -8.54 -1.94 -0.08
CA LEU A 84 -8.95 -1.69 1.31
C LEU A 84 -10.47 -1.87 1.47
N ASN A 85 -11.27 -1.29 0.58
CA ASN A 85 -12.73 -1.39 0.63
C ASN A 85 -13.20 -2.84 0.50
N ARG A 86 -12.57 -3.61 -0.38
CA ARG A 86 -12.86 -5.05 -0.54
C ARG A 86 -12.49 -5.84 0.71
N ILE A 87 -11.36 -5.54 1.35
CA ILE A 87 -10.96 -6.19 2.60
C ILE A 87 -11.96 -5.88 3.71
N LEU A 88 -12.36 -4.61 3.89
CA LEU A 88 -13.35 -4.22 4.90
C LEU A 88 -14.70 -4.90 4.67
N ALA A 89 -15.18 -4.97 3.43
CA ALA A 89 -16.39 -5.72 3.09
C ALA A 89 -16.24 -7.22 3.42
N ALA A 90 -15.08 -7.81 3.15
CA ALA A 90 -14.79 -9.20 3.47
C ALA A 90 -14.71 -9.47 4.98
N THR A 91 -14.18 -8.54 5.79
CA THR A 91 -14.17 -8.68 7.26
C THR A 91 -15.57 -8.71 7.85
N THR A 92 -16.51 -7.95 7.26
CA THR A 92 -17.89 -7.86 7.71
C THR A 92 -18.74 -9.04 7.24
N SER A 93 -18.61 -9.43 5.97
CA SER A 93 -19.40 -10.51 5.37
C SER A 93 -18.88 -11.91 5.68
N GLY A 94 -17.61 -12.03 6.10
CA GLY A 94 -16.91 -13.32 6.21
C GLY A 94 -16.58 -13.98 4.86
N GLN A 95 -16.77 -13.27 3.74
CA GLN A 95 -16.53 -13.75 2.37
C GLN A 95 -15.21 -13.20 1.83
N GLY A 96 -14.11 -13.55 2.49
CA GLY A 96 -12.76 -13.12 2.11
C GLY A 96 -11.94 -14.23 1.45
N PRO A 97 -10.74 -13.92 0.95
CA PRO A 97 -9.76 -14.89 0.50
C PRO A 97 -9.15 -15.62 1.70
N ASP A 98 -8.42 -16.71 1.45
CA ASP A 98 -7.65 -17.38 2.51
C ASP A 98 -6.44 -16.52 2.92
N VAL A 99 -5.73 -15.98 1.93
CA VAL A 99 -4.53 -15.14 2.11
C VAL A 99 -4.68 -13.86 1.31
N LEU A 100 -4.18 -12.75 1.83
CA LEU A 100 -4.26 -11.45 1.17
C LEU A 100 -3.04 -10.59 1.45
N ASN A 101 -2.74 -9.68 0.54
CA ASN A 101 -1.86 -8.56 0.80
C ASN A 101 -2.63 -7.42 1.48
N ILE A 102 -1.97 -6.76 2.41
CA ILE A 102 -2.44 -5.51 3.02
C ILE A 102 -1.33 -4.48 3.02
N GLY A 103 -1.66 -3.21 2.96
CA GLY A 103 -0.72 -2.14 3.31
C GLY A 103 -0.33 -2.27 4.78
N ASN A 104 0.94 -2.05 5.10
CA ASN A 104 1.37 -2.10 6.50
C ASN A 104 0.66 -1.07 7.37
N THR A 105 0.28 0.07 6.82
CA THR A 105 -0.48 1.14 7.49
C THR A 105 -1.86 0.66 7.97
N TRP A 106 -2.50 -0.25 7.25
CA TRP A 106 -3.80 -0.81 7.59
C TRP A 106 -3.75 -1.90 8.66
N SER A 107 -2.54 -2.34 9.05
CA SER A 107 -2.38 -3.53 9.92
C SER A 107 -3.10 -3.38 11.26
N ALA A 108 -3.00 -2.22 11.92
CA ALA A 108 -3.64 -1.98 13.21
C ALA A 108 -5.16 -1.90 13.11
N SER A 109 -5.70 -1.22 12.10
CA SER A 109 -7.15 -1.09 11.88
C SER A 109 -7.78 -2.42 11.47
N LEU A 110 -7.15 -3.18 10.57
CA LEU A 110 -7.63 -4.52 10.18
C LEU A 110 -7.49 -5.53 11.34
N GLN A 111 -6.47 -5.41 12.18
CA GLN A 111 -6.34 -6.20 13.39
C GLN A 111 -7.51 -5.97 14.35
N ALA A 112 -7.96 -4.72 14.50
CA ALA A 112 -9.09 -4.36 15.36
C ALA A 112 -10.41 -5.01 14.93
N THR A 113 -10.59 -5.35 13.65
CA THR A 113 -11.77 -6.11 13.17
C THR A 113 -11.85 -7.53 13.74
N GLY A 114 -10.73 -8.08 14.20
CA GLY A 114 -10.63 -9.45 14.69
C GLY A 114 -10.76 -10.53 13.59
N ALA A 115 -10.77 -10.17 12.31
CA ALA A 115 -10.95 -11.10 11.19
C ALA A 115 -9.65 -11.80 10.76
N LEU A 116 -8.49 -11.24 11.09
CA LEU A 116 -7.19 -11.76 10.68
C LEU A 116 -6.61 -12.73 11.71
N LEU A 117 -5.83 -13.70 11.23
CA LEU A 117 -5.07 -14.64 12.06
C LEU A 117 -3.97 -13.87 12.80
N PRO A 118 -3.90 -13.93 14.15
CA PRO A 118 -2.76 -13.35 14.87
C PRO A 118 -1.50 -14.16 14.59
N TRP A 119 -0.40 -13.47 14.36
CA TRP A 119 0.92 -14.08 14.18
C TRP A 119 1.67 -14.10 15.50
N ASP A 120 1.18 -14.96 16.41
CA ASP A 120 1.84 -15.28 17.67
C ASP A 120 3.15 -16.07 17.41
N ARG A 121 3.87 -16.38 18.51
CA ARG A 121 5.11 -17.15 18.43
C ARG A 121 4.92 -18.47 17.67
N LYS A 122 3.85 -19.21 17.95
CA LYS A 122 3.57 -20.51 17.31
C LYS A 122 3.38 -20.38 15.79
N ASN A 123 2.66 -19.35 15.35
CA ASN A 123 2.43 -19.09 13.94
C ASN A 123 3.69 -18.61 13.23
N PHE A 124 4.51 -17.75 13.87
CA PHE A 124 5.82 -17.39 13.33
C PHE A 124 6.77 -18.59 13.25
N ASP A 125 6.81 -19.46 14.27
CA ASP A 125 7.66 -20.65 14.26
C ASP A 125 7.34 -21.57 13.07
N ALA A 126 6.05 -21.69 12.68
CA ALA A 126 5.64 -22.46 11.53
C ALA A 126 6.22 -21.96 10.19
N ILE A 127 6.60 -20.68 10.11
CA ILE A 127 7.20 -20.07 8.91
C ILE A 127 8.71 -19.81 9.05
N GLY A 128 9.35 -20.31 10.10
CA GLY A 128 10.80 -20.21 10.32
C GLY A 128 11.23 -19.16 11.33
N GLY A 129 10.30 -18.62 12.12
CA GLY A 129 10.57 -17.72 13.25
C GLY A 129 10.45 -16.23 12.90
N ARG A 130 10.11 -15.45 13.95
CA ARG A 130 9.97 -13.99 13.86
C ARG A 130 11.31 -13.29 13.60
N ASP A 131 12.39 -13.82 14.16
CA ASP A 131 13.70 -13.17 14.16
C ASP A 131 14.38 -13.12 12.80
N ARG A 132 13.87 -13.88 11.83
CA ARG A 132 14.36 -13.81 10.44
C ARG A 132 13.94 -12.53 9.72
N PHE A 133 12.93 -11.82 10.25
CA PHE A 133 12.44 -10.56 9.66
C PHE A 133 13.10 -9.33 10.30
N VAL A 134 13.13 -8.23 9.55
CA VAL A 134 13.57 -6.92 10.05
C VAL A 134 12.58 -6.42 11.11
N GLY A 135 13.09 -5.99 12.26
CA GLY A 135 12.27 -5.63 13.40
C GLY A 135 11.25 -4.52 13.14
N SER A 136 11.65 -3.46 12.42
CA SER A 136 10.75 -2.34 12.05
C SER A 136 9.61 -2.80 11.12
N ALA A 137 9.88 -3.73 10.21
CA ALA A 137 8.86 -4.29 9.33
C ALA A 137 7.83 -5.11 10.12
N VAL A 138 8.29 -5.91 11.10
CA VAL A 138 7.37 -6.66 11.98
C VAL A 138 6.60 -5.73 12.91
N ALA A 139 7.23 -4.67 13.41
CA ALA A 139 6.57 -3.68 14.27
C ALA A 139 5.42 -2.95 13.55
N SER A 140 5.50 -2.77 12.22
CA SER A 140 4.45 -2.16 11.41
C SER A 140 3.37 -3.15 10.92
N ALA A 141 3.41 -4.41 11.37
CA ALA A 141 2.46 -5.45 10.93
C ALA A 141 1.27 -5.64 11.90
N GLY A 142 1.05 -4.74 12.85
CA GLY A 142 -0.04 -4.77 13.82
C GLY A 142 0.03 -3.62 14.80
N ALA A 143 -0.93 -3.52 15.70
CA ALA A 143 -0.95 -2.53 16.77
C ALA A 143 0.17 -2.76 17.78
N GLU A 144 0.68 -1.69 18.36
CA GLU A 144 1.74 -1.74 19.36
C GLU A 144 1.34 -2.62 20.56
N GLY A 145 2.27 -3.43 21.03
CA GLY A 145 2.06 -4.34 22.17
C GLY A 145 1.18 -5.56 21.89
N LYS A 146 0.76 -5.79 20.63
CA LYS A 146 -0.01 -6.98 20.23
C LYS A 146 0.80 -7.89 19.31
N ASP A 147 0.38 -9.17 19.22
CA ASP A 147 0.89 -10.05 18.18
C ASP A 147 0.54 -9.47 16.80
N PRO A 148 1.46 -9.49 15.83
CA PRO A 148 1.18 -8.96 14.50
C PRO A 148 -0.06 -9.58 13.83
N ALA A 149 -0.80 -8.80 13.06
CA ALA A 149 -1.94 -9.26 12.25
C ALA A 149 -1.52 -9.86 10.91
N ALA A 150 -0.25 -9.68 10.53
CA ALA A 150 0.27 -10.09 9.23
C ALA A 150 1.78 -10.33 9.29
N VAL A 151 2.34 -10.85 8.19
CA VAL A 151 3.77 -11.11 8.01
C VAL A 151 4.32 -10.18 6.93
N PRO A 152 5.43 -9.47 7.16
CA PRO A 152 6.03 -8.60 6.15
C PRO A 152 6.42 -9.36 4.88
N LEU A 153 6.07 -8.78 3.70
CA LEU A 153 6.36 -9.33 2.39
C LEU A 153 7.30 -8.43 1.57
N TYR A 154 7.04 -7.12 1.56
CA TYR A 154 7.87 -6.10 0.92
C TYR A 154 8.08 -4.94 1.87
N SER A 155 9.32 -4.43 1.95
CA SER A 155 9.64 -3.17 2.64
C SER A 155 9.89 -2.08 1.60
N LEU A 156 9.31 -0.90 1.84
CA LEU A 156 9.30 0.22 0.91
C LEU A 156 9.63 1.51 1.66
N ALA A 157 10.26 2.46 0.95
CA ALA A 157 10.45 3.82 1.43
C ALA A 157 10.15 4.80 0.30
N TYR A 158 9.67 5.99 0.65
CA TYR A 158 9.62 7.09 -0.28
C TYR A 158 11.03 7.63 -0.55
N ALA A 159 11.26 7.97 -1.80
CA ALA A 159 12.45 8.67 -2.25
C ALA A 159 12.08 9.69 -3.33
N LEU A 160 12.95 10.64 -3.57
CA LEU A 160 12.89 11.56 -4.69
C LEU A 160 13.56 10.90 -5.89
N TYR A 161 12.78 10.55 -6.91
CA TYR A 161 13.30 10.15 -8.22
C TYR A 161 13.43 11.38 -9.09
N TYR A 162 14.55 11.52 -9.81
CA TYR A 162 14.81 12.67 -10.68
C TYR A 162 15.33 12.25 -12.06
N ASN A 163 14.92 12.97 -13.08
CA ASN A 163 15.34 12.75 -14.47
C ASN A 163 16.66 13.47 -14.73
N LYS A 164 17.75 12.70 -14.90
CA LYS A 164 19.11 13.22 -15.05
C LYS A 164 19.26 14.16 -16.26
N LYS A 165 18.59 13.81 -17.39
CA LYS A 165 18.65 14.65 -18.59
C LYS A 165 17.98 16.00 -18.35
N MET A 166 16.79 16.03 -17.77
CA MET A 166 16.09 17.29 -17.50
C MET A 166 16.86 18.15 -16.51
N PHE A 167 17.53 17.56 -15.53
CA PHE A 167 18.41 18.27 -14.57
C PHE A 167 19.60 18.88 -15.30
N ALA A 168 20.31 18.11 -16.13
CA ALA A 168 21.45 18.58 -16.89
C ALA A 168 21.04 19.72 -17.86
N ASP A 169 19.92 19.57 -18.58
CA ASP A 169 19.38 20.59 -19.49
C ASP A 169 19.01 21.91 -18.75
N ALA A 170 18.67 21.82 -17.46
CA ALA A 170 18.36 22.97 -16.60
C ALA A 170 19.57 23.52 -15.82
N GLY A 171 20.76 22.94 -16.02
CA GLY A 171 21.99 23.32 -15.29
C GLY A 171 21.97 22.96 -13.80
N ILE A 172 21.22 21.91 -13.42
CA ILE A 172 21.11 21.41 -12.06
C ILE A 172 22.04 20.21 -11.92
N SER A 173 23.07 20.33 -11.09
CA SER A 173 24.12 19.31 -10.91
C SER A 173 23.81 18.26 -9.85
N GLN A 174 22.94 18.56 -8.89
CA GLN A 174 22.61 17.66 -7.77
C GLN A 174 21.10 17.70 -7.50
N PRO A 175 20.49 16.59 -7.02
CA PRO A 175 19.11 16.60 -6.57
C PRO A 175 18.94 17.48 -5.32
N PRO A 176 17.77 18.12 -5.12
CA PRO A 176 17.52 19.00 -3.99
C PRO A 176 17.50 18.20 -2.68
N ALA A 177 18.26 18.68 -1.70
CA ALA A 177 18.29 18.14 -0.33
C ALA A 177 17.27 18.84 0.59
N THR A 178 16.80 20.04 0.22
CA THR A 178 15.81 20.80 0.99
C THR A 178 14.60 21.18 0.12
N TRP A 179 13.46 21.48 0.78
CA TRP A 179 12.26 21.93 0.07
C TRP A 179 12.48 23.25 -0.67
N ASP A 180 13.25 24.17 -0.10
CA ASP A 180 13.58 25.45 -0.75
C ASP A 180 14.37 25.23 -2.04
N GLN A 181 15.34 24.29 -2.03
CA GLN A 181 16.06 23.89 -3.24
C GLN A 181 15.12 23.22 -4.26
N LEU A 182 14.22 22.31 -3.82
CA LEU A 182 13.26 21.67 -4.71
C LEU A 182 12.37 22.70 -5.42
N ILE A 183 11.87 23.72 -4.69
CA ILE A 183 11.04 24.78 -5.25
C ILE A 183 11.87 25.66 -6.21
N ALA A 184 13.09 26.03 -5.82
CA ALA A 184 13.97 26.84 -6.66
C ALA A 184 14.35 26.15 -7.97
N ASP A 185 14.70 24.86 -7.91
CA ASP A 185 15.00 24.04 -9.09
C ASP A 185 13.72 23.73 -9.86
N GLY A 186 12.60 23.56 -9.16
CA GLY A 186 11.28 23.36 -9.75
C GLY A 186 10.88 24.48 -10.69
N LYS A 187 11.14 25.73 -10.34
CA LYS A 187 10.90 26.90 -11.21
C LYS A 187 11.76 26.91 -12.47
N LYS A 188 12.98 26.34 -12.40
CA LYS A 188 13.83 26.18 -13.60
C LYS A 188 13.33 25.06 -14.52
N LEU A 189 12.78 23.99 -13.93
CA LEU A 189 12.33 22.78 -14.61
C LEU A 189 10.90 22.91 -15.20
N SER A 190 10.05 23.77 -14.61
CA SER A 190 8.66 23.97 -15.03
C SER A 190 8.58 24.97 -16.20
N LYS A 191 9.01 24.53 -17.37
CA LYS A 191 9.06 25.35 -18.61
C LYS A 191 8.67 24.53 -19.82
N ASN A 192 8.18 25.19 -20.88
CA ASN A 192 7.91 24.59 -22.19
C ASN A 192 6.96 23.38 -22.11
N GLY A 193 5.89 23.47 -21.32
CA GLY A 193 4.91 22.41 -21.15
C GLY A 193 5.37 21.22 -20.29
N LYS A 194 6.55 21.31 -19.66
CA LYS A 194 7.06 20.36 -18.67
C LYS A 194 6.89 20.92 -17.26
N TRP A 195 6.86 20.01 -16.29
CA TRP A 195 6.67 20.33 -14.87
C TRP A 195 7.79 19.74 -14.03
N ALA A 196 8.04 20.34 -12.88
CA ALA A 196 9.13 19.89 -12.05
C ALA A 196 8.77 18.64 -11.24
N LEU A 197 7.57 18.61 -10.66
CA LEU A 197 7.18 17.54 -9.74
C LEU A 197 5.87 16.90 -10.21
N GLY A 198 5.83 15.57 -10.24
CA GLY A 198 4.63 14.79 -10.44
C GLY A 198 4.01 14.41 -9.11
N ALA A 199 2.68 14.49 -9.01
CA ALA A 199 1.90 14.10 -7.82
C ALA A 199 0.62 13.35 -8.24
N GLU A 200 -0.05 12.73 -7.28
CA GLU A 200 -1.33 12.04 -7.49
C GLU A 200 -2.37 12.53 -6.48
N GLY A 201 -2.92 13.72 -6.74
CA GLY A 201 -3.92 14.36 -5.87
C GLY A 201 -5.22 13.58 -5.73
N GLY A 202 -5.58 12.75 -6.70
CA GLY A 202 -6.73 11.86 -6.65
C GLY A 202 -6.53 10.60 -5.79
N ASN A 203 -5.29 10.26 -5.43
CA ASN A 203 -4.95 9.06 -4.64
C ASN A 203 -4.90 9.39 -3.15
N LEU A 204 -5.90 8.96 -2.38
CA LEU A 204 -6.05 9.29 -0.97
C LEU A 204 -4.88 8.77 -0.12
N ALA A 205 -4.46 7.53 -0.31
CA ALA A 205 -3.36 6.95 0.44
C ALA A 205 -2.03 7.67 0.14
N ASN A 206 -1.76 7.98 -1.14
CA ASN A 206 -0.55 8.73 -1.49
C ASN A 206 -0.56 10.14 -0.89
N ASN A 207 -1.71 10.81 -0.88
CA ASN A 207 -1.85 12.12 -0.25
C ASN A 207 -1.48 12.07 1.23
N ILE A 208 -2.02 11.10 1.97
CA ILE A 208 -1.74 11.01 3.40
C ILE A 208 -0.29 10.62 3.69
N HIS A 209 0.33 9.77 2.86
CA HIS A 209 1.72 9.41 3.01
C HIS A 209 2.65 10.63 2.88
N GLN A 210 2.41 11.48 1.88
CA GLN A 210 3.19 12.71 1.70
C GLN A 210 2.93 13.71 2.83
N VAL A 211 1.67 13.92 3.18
CA VAL A 211 1.26 14.80 4.27
C VAL A 211 1.81 14.32 5.62
N PHE A 212 1.88 13.01 5.86
CA PHE A 212 2.48 12.46 7.08
C PHE A 212 3.97 12.80 7.18
N VAL A 213 4.74 12.59 6.10
CA VAL A 213 6.18 12.93 6.08
C VAL A 213 6.37 14.43 6.35
N LEU A 214 5.63 15.29 5.66
CA LEU A 214 5.65 16.73 5.89
C LEU A 214 5.19 17.10 7.31
N GLY A 215 4.17 16.41 7.83
CA GLY A 215 3.69 16.59 9.20
C GLY A 215 4.78 16.34 10.24
N LYS A 216 5.48 15.22 10.12
CA LYS A 216 6.63 14.92 10.99
C LYS A 216 7.70 16.02 10.90
N GLN A 217 7.99 16.53 9.72
CA GLN A 217 8.93 17.63 9.49
C GLN A 217 8.45 18.96 10.09
N HIS A 218 7.13 19.18 10.16
CA HIS A 218 6.51 20.33 10.83
C HIS A 218 6.17 20.09 12.31
N GLY A 219 6.53 18.91 12.88
CA GLY A 219 6.29 18.57 14.28
C GLY A 219 4.87 18.13 14.61
N ALA A 220 4.12 17.61 13.62
CA ALA A 220 2.80 17.03 13.82
C ALA A 220 2.85 15.50 13.88
N ASP A 221 2.09 14.91 14.81
CA ASP A 221 1.89 13.47 14.94
C ASP A 221 0.51 13.00 14.46
N PHE A 222 -0.41 13.91 14.12
CA PHE A 222 -1.80 13.70 13.71
C PHE A 222 -2.72 13.07 14.76
N PHE A 223 -2.15 12.44 15.78
CA PHE A 223 -2.85 11.92 16.95
C PHE A 223 -2.09 12.31 18.22
N ASP A 224 -2.82 12.52 19.31
CA ASP A 224 -2.22 12.69 20.62
C ASP A 224 -1.89 11.34 21.28
N SER A 225 -1.30 11.37 22.47
CA SER A 225 -0.93 10.16 23.23
C SER A 225 -2.13 9.28 23.64
N SER A 226 -3.35 9.81 23.53
CA SER A 226 -4.59 9.07 23.78
C SER A 226 -5.25 8.60 22.48
N ALA A 227 -4.52 8.60 21.36
CA ALA A 227 -4.99 8.26 20.02
C ALA A 227 -6.18 9.14 19.53
N ARG A 228 -6.30 10.36 20.03
CA ARG A 228 -7.32 11.32 19.56
C ARG A 228 -6.76 12.15 18.40
N PRO A 229 -7.54 12.38 17.33
CA PRO A 229 -7.10 13.15 16.17
C PRO A 229 -6.72 14.60 16.52
N THR A 230 -5.60 15.08 15.98
CA THR A 230 -5.07 16.45 16.14
C THR A 230 -4.82 17.13 14.79
N PHE A 231 -5.72 16.90 13.82
CA PHE A 231 -5.51 17.30 12.42
C PHE A 231 -5.48 18.82 12.22
N THR A 232 -6.03 19.58 13.16
CA THR A 232 -6.05 21.05 13.12
C THR A 232 -4.86 21.71 13.85
N SER A 233 -3.88 20.93 14.30
CA SER A 233 -2.66 21.47 14.87
C SER A 233 -1.88 22.27 13.82
N ASP A 234 -1.12 23.26 14.26
CA ASP A 234 -0.39 24.16 13.35
C ASP A 234 0.57 23.38 12.42
N GLY A 235 1.24 22.35 12.95
CA GLY A 235 2.11 21.49 12.16
C GLY A 235 1.37 20.67 11.09
N ALA A 236 0.18 20.13 11.40
CA ALA A 236 -0.62 19.39 10.44
C ALA A 236 -1.17 20.32 9.34
N VAL A 237 -1.65 21.49 9.71
CA VAL A 237 -2.09 22.53 8.76
C VAL A 237 -0.94 22.97 7.86
N ALA A 238 0.24 23.24 8.44
CA ALA A 238 1.43 23.61 7.67
C ALA A 238 1.86 22.52 6.67
N ALA A 239 1.80 21.27 7.05
CA ALA A 239 2.14 20.12 6.19
C ALA A 239 1.22 20.02 4.97
N VAL A 240 -0.09 20.05 5.20
CA VAL A 240 -1.09 20.02 4.11
C VAL A 240 -0.93 21.25 3.22
N LYS A 241 -0.79 22.42 3.83
CA LYS A 241 -0.58 23.67 3.09
C LYS A 241 0.66 23.60 2.19
N GLN A 242 1.79 23.14 2.70
CA GLN A 242 3.02 23.00 1.92
C GLN A 242 2.80 22.02 0.74
N TYR A 243 2.17 20.89 0.97
CA TYR A 243 1.95 19.89 -0.07
C TYR A 243 1.09 20.42 -1.21
N VAL A 244 0.00 21.13 -0.91
CA VAL A 244 -0.89 21.71 -1.92
C VAL A 244 -0.27 22.94 -2.56
N ASP A 245 0.58 23.70 -1.84
CA ASP A 245 1.27 24.89 -2.36
C ASP A 245 2.23 24.57 -3.51
N PHE A 246 2.76 23.39 -3.62
CA PHE A 246 3.56 23.00 -4.80
C PHE A 246 2.79 23.21 -6.12
N MET A 247 1.46 23.08 -6.12
CA MET A 247 0.60 23.44 -7.23
C MET A 247 0.04 24.87 -7.09
N ALA A 248 -0.56 25.17 -5.95
CA ALA A 248 -1.34 26.40 -5.78
C ALA A 248 -0.50 27.66 -5.85
N LYS A 249 0.67 27.66 -5.20
CA LYS A 249 1.57 28.81 -5.04
C LYS A 249 2.83 28.72 -5.89
N ASP A 250 3.55 27.60 -5.77
CA ASP A 250 4.89 27.44 -6.36
C ASP A 250 4.84 27.13 -7.86
N LYS A 251 3.69 26.62 -8.34
CA LYS A 251 3.42 26.30 -9.74
C LYS A 251 4.44 25.32 -10.35
N ILE A 252 4.86 24.32 -9.54
CA ILE A 252 5.81 23.29 -9.96
C ILE A 252 5.16 21.94 -10.30
N ILE A 253 3.84 21.80 -10.03
CA ILE A 253 3.01 20.65 -10.34
C ILE A 253 1.90 21.05 -11.33
N ALA A 254 1.66 20.23 -12.35
CA ALA A 254 0.60 20.45 -13.33
C ALA A 254 -0.79 20.38 -12.67
N PRO A 255 -1.75 21.28 -13.00
CA PRO A 255 -3.10 21.23 -12.46
C PRO A 255 -3.81 19.88 -12.66
N GLY A 256 -3.59 19.19 -13.79
CA GLY A 256 -4.17 17.87 -14.06
C GLY A 256 -3.75 16.77 -13.07
N ASN A 257 -2.67 16.99 -12.31
CA ASN A 257 -2.25 16.03 -11.27
C ASN A 257 -3.23 15.94 -10.09
N ALA A 258 -4.14 16.87 -9.93
CA ALA A 258 -5.23 16.80 -8.94
C ALA A 258 -6.10 15.55 -9.12
N GLU A 259 -6.26 15.07 -10.36
CA GLU A 259 -7.08 13.89 -10.70
C GLU A 259 -6.26 12.60 -10.86
N TYR A 260 -4.93 12.67 -10.83
CA TYR A 260 -4.08 11.47 -10.95
C TYR A 260 -4.25 10.56 -9.74
N ALA A 261 -4.46 9.25 -9.98
CA ALA A 261 -4.72 8.26 -8.93
C ALA A 261 -4.08 6.88 -9.17
N GLN A 262 -3.54 6.62 -10.37
CA GLN A 262 -3.11 5.28 -10.79
C GLN A 262 -1.80 5.30 -11.59
N ASN A 263 -0.72 5.75 -10.96
CA ASN A 263 0.63 5.82 -11.54
C ASN A 263 0.78 6.76 -12.75
N GLN A 264 -0.15 7.68 -12.99
CA GLN A 264 -0.03 8.64 -14.09
C GLN A 264 1.19 9.57 -13.90
N SER A 265 1.49 9.95 -12.65
CA SER A 265 2.68 10.74 -12.31
C SER A 265 3.98 10.02 -12.68
N LEU A 266 4.06 8.71 -12.47
CA LEU A 266 5.21 7.88 -12.86
C LEU A 266 5.33 7.75 -14.38
N GLN A 267 4.21 7.66 -15.08
CA GLN A 267 4.19 7.63 -16.55
C GLN A 267 4.66 8.96 -17.14
N ASP A 268 4.24 10.08 -16.54
CA ASP A 268 4.68 11.42 -16.97
C ASP A 268 6.18 11.62 -16.71
N PHE A 269 6.68 11.14 -15.59
CA PHE A 269 8.11 11.13 -15.28
C PHE A 269 8.89 10.30 -16.30
N ALA A 270 8.49 9.08 -16.57
CA ALA A 270 9.18 8.18 -17.49
C ALA A 270 9.17 8.72 -18.94
N ARG A 271 8.13 9.49 -19.33
CA ARG A 271 8.02 10.15 -20.63
C ARG A 271 8.70 11.52 -20.68
N GLY A 272 9.35 11.96 -19.60
CA GLY A 272 10.03 13.26 -19.51
C GLY A 272 9.09 14.46 -19.52
N ARG A 273 7.84 14.31 -19.08
CA ARG A 273 6.89 15.41 -18.86
C ARG A 273 7.09 16.06 -17.49
N THR A 274 7.51 15.27 -16.50
CA THR A 274 7.89 15.75 -15.18
C THR A 274 9.34 15.37 -14.87
N ALA A 275 10.04 16.25 -14.14
CA ALA A 275 11.45 16.06 -13.82
C ALA A 275 11.70 15.26 -12.55
N MET A 276 10.75 15.26 -11.63
CA MET A 276 10.83 14.60 -10.33
C MET A 276 9.51 13.94 -9.94
N VAL A 277 9.58 12.88 -9.14
CA VAL A 277 8.43 12.29 -8.42
C VAL A 277 8.88 11.84 -7.03
N LEU A 278 8.01 11.96 -6.05
CA LEU A 278 8.17 11.36 -4.71
C LEU A 278 7.40 10.04 -4.71
N TRP A 279 8.13 8.92 -4.71
CA TRP A 279 7.49 7.61 -4.86
C TRP A 279 8.25 6.50 -4.15
N GLN A 280 7.58 5.33 -4.06
CA GLN A 280 8.16 4.06 -3.58
C GLN A 280 8.37 3.13 -4.79
N ALA A 281 9.42 2.30 -4.80
CA ALA A 281 9.59 1.18 -5.74
C ALA A 281 9.15 1.48 -7.21
N ALA A 282 9.56 2.62 -7.78
CA ALA A 282 9.10 3.09 -9.11
C ALA A 282 9.83 2.44 -10.30
N ALA A 283 10.96 1.76 -10.08
CA ALA A 283 11.88 1.28 -11.13
C ALA A 283 11.19 0.38 -12.17
N SER A 284 10.30 -0.54 -11.73
CA SER A 284 9.57 -1.44 -12.62
C SER A 284 8.62 -0.68 -13.57
N THR A 285 7.96 0.37 -13.06
CA THR A 285 7.09 1.23 -13.87
C THR A 285 7.89 2.04 -14.87
N PHE A 286 9.05 2.58 -14.49
CA PHE A 286 9.93 3.28 -15.41
C PHE A 286 10.42 2.37 -16.54
N ALA A 287 10.87 1.17 -16.20
CA ALA A 287 11.30 0.17 -17.18
C ALA A 287 10.16 -0.22 -18.15
N ALA A 288 8.95 -0.41 -17.66
CA ALA A 288 7.77 -0.70 -18.48
C ALA A 288 7.41 0.44 -19.47
N GLN A 289 7.79 1.68 -19.16
CA GLN A 289 7.65 2.84 -20.05
C GLN A 289 8.88 3.06 -20.94
N GLY A 290 9.88 2.16 -20.91
CA GLY A 290 11.09 2.23 -21.74
C GLY A 290 12.20 3.12 -21.18
N MET A 291 12.08 3.67 -19.97
CA MET A 291 13.11 4.47 -19.32
C MET A 291 14.22 3.57 -18.75
N LYS A 292 15.47 3.88 -19.06
CA LYS A 292 16.62 3.08 -18.62
C LYS A 292 17.09 3.50 -17.22
N PRO A 293 17.69 2.59 -16.44
CA PRO A 293 18.25 2.95 -15.12
C PRO A 293 19.29 4.09 -15.16
N ALA A 294 19.99 4.27 -16.28
CA ALA A 294 20.95 5.37 -16.46
C ALA A 294 20.29 6.75 -16.55
N ASP A 295 19.01 6.84 -16.93
CA ASP A 295 18.31 8.09 -17.24
C ASP A 295 17.76 8.79 -15.99
N TRP A 296 17.68 8.09 -14.86
CA TRP A 296 17.15 8.61 -13.61
C TRP A 296 18.10 8.39 -12.43
N GLY A 297 17.89 9.13 -11.37
CA GLY A 297 18.57 8.95 -10.10
C GLY A 297 17.58 8.94 -8.95
N VAL A 298 18.07 8.55 -7.77
CA VAL A 298 17.33 8.52 -6.51
C VAL A 298 18.05 9.35 -5.49
N ALA A 299 17.31 10.08 -4.68
CA ALA A 299 17.80 10.84 -3.54
C ALA A 299 16.80 10.70 -2.37
N PRO A 300 17.20 10.95 -1.13
CA PRO A 300 16.26 11.09 -0.02
C PRO A 300 15.21 12.17 -0.32
N VAL A 301 14.00 12.00 0.21
CA VAL A 301 12.98 13.07 0.18
C VAL A 301 13.55 14.31 0.88
N PRO A 302 13.38 15.52 0.32
CA PRO A 302 13.89 16.73 0.92
C PRO A 302 13.40 16.97 2.34
N VAL A 303 14.20 17.71 3.12
CA VAL A 303 13.85 18.13 4.48
C VAL A 303 13.87 19.67 4.57
N PRO A 304 13.28 20.26 5.61
CA PRO A 304 13.40 21.70 5.86
C PRO A 304 14.86 22.13 6.01
N ALA A 305 15.23 23.32 5.50
CA ALA A 305 16.56 23.87 5.66
C ALA A 305 16.87 24.17 7.14
N GLY A 306 18.10 23.89 7.57
CA GLY A 306 18.72 24.52 8.74
C GLY A 306 18.42 23.95 10.12
N ALA A 307 17.67 22.86 10.32
CA ALA A 307 17.56 22.31 11.67
C ALA A 307 17.21 20.84 11.76
N PRO A 308 18.02 19.99 12.36
CA PRO A 308 17.61 18.73 12.92
C PRO A 308 16.86 18.98 14.24
N GLY A 309 15.52 19.13 14.18
CA GLY A 309 14.65 18.95 15.34
C GLY A 309 14.11 17.53 15.34
N THR A 310 13.54 17.06 16.43
CA THR A 310 12.88 15.74 16.50
C THR A 310 11.83 15.62 15.39
N GLY A 311 11.99 14.64 14.50
CA GLY A 311 11.13 14.41 13.34
C GLY A 311 11.43 15.25 12.09
N ARG A 312 12.19 16.35 12.17
CA ARG A 312 12.48 17.22 11.03
C ARG A 312 13.38 16.60 9.96
N ASN A 313 14.09 15.55 10.29
CA ASN A 313 14.89 14.74 9.36
C ASN A 313 14.12 13.54 8.80
N THR A 314 12.81 13.44 9.01
CA THR A 314 12.00 12.35 8.46
C THR A 314 11.91 12.47 6.94
N ASN A 315 12.49 11.50 6.23
CA ASN A 315 12.48 11.47 4.76
C ASN A 315 11.38 10.54 4.20
N SER A 316 10.81 9.65 5.02
CA SER A 316 9.80 8.69 4.57
C SER A 316 8.91 8.26 5.72
N MET A 317 7.74 7.74 5.39
CA MET A 317 7.08 6.78 6.26
C MET A 317 7.75 5.41 6.15
N VAL A 318 7.61 4.56 7.19
CA VAL A 318 7.88 3.12 7.07
C VAL A 318 6.77 2.52 6.24
N ALA A 319 7.08 2.24 4.99
CA ALA A 319 6.12 1.66 4.06
C ALA A 319 6.40 0.16 3.87
N GLY A 320 5.37 -0.58 3.54
CA GLY A 320 5.49 -2.01 3.28
C GLY A 320 4.18 -2.68 2.93
N ILE A 321 4.31 -3.87 2.42
CA ILE A 321 3.19 -4.75 2.14
C ILE A 321 3.34 -5.97 3.01
N ASN A 322 2.28 -6.34 3.70
CA ASN A 322 2.22 -7.51 4.54
C ASN A 322 1.30 -8.58 3.95
N MET A 323 1.57 -9.84 4.25
CA MET A 323 0.66 -10.97 4.00
C MET A 323 -0.16 -11.26 5.24
N ALA A 324 -1.47 -11.16 5.12
CA ALA A 324 -2.42 -11.54 6.15
C ALA A 324 -3.16 -12.83 5.78
N VAL A 325 -3.69 -13.52 6.78
CA VAL A 325 -4.52 -14.71 6.64
C VAL A 325 -5.85 -14.44 7.32
N PHE A 326 -6.98 -14.67 6.63
CA PHE A 326 -8.28 -14.64 7.29
C PHE A 326 -8.41 -15.83 8.24
N LYS A 327 -8.79 -15.59 9.50
CA LYS A 327 -8.87 -16.65 10.51
C LYS A 327 -9.99 -17.67 10.27
N ASN A 328 -10.97 -17.33 9.44
CA ASN A 328 -12.07 -18.20 9.05
C ASN A 328 -11.75 -19.10 7.83
N THR A 329 -10.53 -19.04 7.29
CA THR A 329 -10.09 -19.97 6.23
C THR A 329 -10.28 -21.40 6.67
N LYS A 330 -10.68 -22.26 5.74
CA LYS A 330 -10.83 -23.71 5.97
C LYS A 330 -9.50 -24.47 5.88
N ASN A 331 -8.40 -23.76 5.54
CA ASN A 331 -7.07 -24.36 5.36
C ASN A 331 -5.97 -23.48 5.95
N ILE A 332 -5.99 -23.27 7.27
CA ILE A 332 -4.98 -22.47 7.99
C ILE A 332 -3.57 -23.00 7.76
N ASP A 333 -3.36 -24.32 7.78
CA ASP A 333 -2.05 -24.91 7.56
C ASP A 333 -1.53 -24.73 6.14
N GLY A 334 -2.41 -24.83 5.15
CA GLY A 334 -2.07 -24.50 3.76
C GLY A 334 -1.73 -23.02 3.60
N ALA A 335 -2.51 -22.12 4.23
CA ALA A 335 -2.24 -20.68 4.24
C ALA A 335 -0.88 -20.35 4.87
N LYS A 336 -0.54 -20.96 6.02
CA LYS A 336 0.79 -20.81 6.65
C LYS A 336 1.92 -21.36 5.76
N LYS A 337 1.73 -22.51 5.09
CA LYS A 337 2.71 -23.03 4.11
C LYS A 337 2.90 -22.04 2.96
N PHE A 338 1.83 -21.41 2.50
CA PHE A 338 1.90 -20.40 1.44
C PHE A 338 2.63 -19.14 1.90
N VAL A 339 2.35 -18.62 3.09
CA VAL A 339 3.10 -17.50 3.67
C VAL A 339 4.58 -17.86 3.84
N LYS A 340 4.91 -19.08 4.34
CA LYS A 340 6.28 -19.58 4.43
C LYS A 340 7.00 -19.60 3.07
N PHE A 341 6.31 -20.05 2.03
CA PHE A 341 6.84 -20.08 0.66
C PHE A 341 7.14 -18.66 0.17
N MET A 342 6.16 -17.75 0.22
CA MET A 342 6.29 -16.38 -0.24
C MET A 342 7.36 -15.58 0.55
N THR A 343 7.61 -15.95 1.80
CA THR A 343 8.65 -15.35 2.64
C THR A 343 9.94 -16.17 2.70
N SER A 344 10.11 -17.19 1.86
CA SER A 344 11.38 -17.89 1.74
C SER A 344 12.46 -16.99 1.14
N ASP A 345 13.72 -17.25 1.43
CA ASP A 345 14.82 -16.42 0.94
C ASP A 345 14.85 -16.34 -0.60
N ALA A 346 14.51 -17.44 -1.28
CA ALA A 346 14.45 -17.48 -2.75
C ALA A 346 13.34 -16.58 -3.31
N GLU A 347 12.10 -16.71 -2.78
CA GLU A 347 10.97 -15.89 -3.24
C GLU A 347 11.16 -14.42 -2.87
N GLN A 348 11.72 -14.14 -1.71
CA GLN A 348 12.00 -12.78 -1.26
C GLN A 348 13.04 -12.08 -2.15
N LYS A 349 14.07 -12.78 -2.58
CA LYS A 349 15.06 -12.26 -3.56
C LYS A 349 14.40 -11.99 -4.91
N LEU A 350 13.66 -12.98 -5.44
CA LEU A 350 13.01 -12.87 -6.74
C LEU A 350 11.99 -11.73 -6.79
N LEU A 351 11.05 -11.73 -5.86
CA LEU A 351 9.94 -10.79 -5.86
C LEU A 351 10.40 -9.35 -5.58
N ASN A 352 11.24 -9.17 -4.55
CA ASN A 352 11.71 -7.82 -4.21
C ASN A 352 12.62 -7.22 -5.29
N LYS A 353 13.46 -8.03 -5.93
CA LYS A 353 14.23 -7.59 -7.10
C LYS A 353 13.33 -7.19 -8.25
N THR A 354 12.29 -7.97 -8.53
CA THR A 354 11.35 -7.70 -9.63
C THR A 354 10.56 -6.42 -9.40
N TYR A 355 10.13 -6.17 -8.17
CA TYR A 355 9.34 -4.98 -7.82
C TYR A 355 10.18 -3.76 -7.41
N GLY A 356 11.49 -3.91 -7.25
CA GLY A 356 12.37 -2.82 -6.79
C GLY A 356 12.15 -2.44 -5.32
N SER A 357 11.67 -3.40 -4.52
CA SER A 357 11.46 -3.26 -3.07
C SER A 357 12.62 -3.86 -2.28
N ILE A 358 12.61 -3.67 -0.96
CA ILE A 358 13.60 -4.24 -0.04
C ILE A 358 13.00 -5.46 0.64
N PRO A 359 13.67 -6.63 0.63
CA PRO A 359 13.20 -7.79 1.36
C PRO A 359 13.08 -7.50 2.86
N PRO A 360 11.94 -7.76 3.52
CA PRO A 360 11.88 -7.73 4.98
C PRO A 360 12.58 -8.94 5.64
N VAL A 361 12.99 -9.95 4.86
CA VAL A 361 13.75 -11.11 5.34
C VAL A 361 15.24 -10.80 5.32
N LYS A 362 15.89 -10.81 6.52
CA LYS A 362 17.29 -10.40 6.71
C LYS A 362 18.28 -11.14 5.80
N ALA A 363 18.14 -12.46 5.66
CA ALA A 363 19.01 -13.25 4.81
C ALA A 363 18.90 -12.89 3.33
N ALA A 364 17.69 -12.55 2.86
CA ALA A 364 17.49 -12.13 1.47
C ALA A 364 18.12 -10.77 1.17
N GLN A 365 18.21 -9.86 2.15
CA GLN A 365 18.86 -8.55 1.98
C GLN A 365 20.35 -8.62 1.69
N GLN A 366 21.00 -9.74 2.00
CA GLN A 366 22.43 -9.95 1.75
C GLN A 366 22.75 -10.24 0.29
N ASP A 367 21.73 -10.42 -0.55
CA ASP A 367 21.95 -10.67 -1.99
C ASP A 367 22.54 -9.40 -2.66
N PRO A 368 23.60 -9.54 -3.48
CA PRO A 368 24.22 -8.40 -4.17
C PRO A 368 23.25 -7.55 -5.00
N ALA A 369 22.13 -8.12 -5.46
CA ALA A 369 21.10 -7.39 -6.18
C ALA A 369 20.50 -6.22 -5.37
N PHE A 370 20.54 -6.28 -4.01
CA PHE A 370 20.06 -5.21 -3.12
C PHE A 370 21.16 -4.24 -2.68
N SER A 371 22.33 -4.32 -3.28
CA SER A 371 23.46 -3.39 -3.03
C SER A 371 23.52 -2.24 -4.04
N ALA A 372 22.59 -2.18 -5.01
CA ALA A 372 22.51 -1.08 -5.96
C ALA A 372 22.33 0.27 -5.24
N PRO A 373 22.94 1.37 -5.75
CA PRO A 373 22.94 2.67 -5.06
C PRO A 373 21.56 3.22 -4.73
N ASP A 374 20.59 3.03 -5.62
CA ASP A 374 19.18 3.40 -5.43
C ASP A 374 18.52 2.61 -4.30
N LEU A 375 18.67 1.28 -4.29
CA LEU A 375 18.15 0.42 -3.23
C LEU A 375 18.85 0.68 -1.88
N LYS A 376 20.13 1.07 -1.92
CA LYS A 376 20.85 1.51 -0.71
C LYS A 376 20.21 2.74 -0.09
N ILE A 377 19.86 3.74 -0.89
CA ILE A 377 19.16 4.96 -0.40
C ILE A 377 17.84 4.59 0.27
N LEU A 378 17.02 3.73 -0.35
CA LEU A 378 15.76 3.29 0.22
C LEU A 378 15.94 2.55 1.55
N ARG A 379 16.93 1.65 1.62
CA ARG A 379 17.24 0.88 2.84
C ARG A 379 17.75 1.79 3.96
N ASP A 380 18.67 2.70 3.64
CA ASP A 380 19.22 3.65 4.60
C ASP A 380 18.10 4.57 5.14
N THR A 381 17.20 5.04 4.27
CA THR A 381 16.01 5.81 4.66
C THR A 381 15.13 5.03 5.64
N LEU A 382 14.82 3.76 5.35
CA LEU A 382 14.03 2.90 6.26
C LEU A 382 14.69 2.70 7.62
N THR A 383 16.03 2.69 7.66
CA THR A 383 16.79 2.41 8.88
C THR A 383 16.98 3.67 9.73
N VAL A 384 17.16 4.82 9.09
CA VAL A 384 17.68 6.04 9.78
C VAL A 384 16.63 7.14 9.91
N SER A 385 15.74 7.30 8.92
CA SER A 385 14.90 8.51 8.82
C SER A 385 13.45 8.25 8.43
N ALA A 386 12.99 7.01 8.40
CA ALA A 386 11.58 6.70 8.21
C ALA A 386 10.84 6.64 9.55
N ALA A 387 9.61 7.15 9.58
CA ALA A 387 8.71 7.06 10.72
C ALA A 387 7.48 6.17 10.39
N PRO A 388 6.99 5.33 11.31
CA PRO A 388 5.75 4.60 11.10
C PRO A 388 4.56 5.55 11.12
N LEU A 389 3.54 5.28 10.28
CA LEU A 389 2.23 5.90 10.45
C LEU A 389 1.64 5.53 11.81
N PRO A 390 0.69 6.33 12.35
CA PRO A 390 0.08 6.04 13.64
C PRO A 390 -0.52 4.62 13.68
N GLN A 391 -0.05 3.78 14.60
CA GLN A 391 -0.51 2.38 14.73
C GLN A 391 -1.79 2.30 15.60
N VAL A 392 -2.83 3.04 15.18
CA VAL A 392 -4.10 3.16 15.89
C VAL A 392 -5.22 2.38 15.17
N PRO A 393 -6.27 1.90 15.89
CA PRO A 393 -7.38 1.17 15.26
C PRO A 393 -8.13 1.97 14.19
N THR A 394 -8.11 3.28 14.25
CA THR A 394 -8.77 4.21 13.32
C THR A 394 -7.87 4.69 12.17
N GLU A 395 -6.72 4.06 11.96
CA GLU A 395 -5.74 4.47 10.99
C GLU A 395 -6.32 4.53 9.55
N SER A 396 -7.06 3.51 9.11
CA SER A 396 -7.66 3.52 7.77
C SER A 396 -8.75 4.60 7.59
N GLN A 397 -9.41 4.99 8.68
CA GLN A 397 -10.33 6.15 8.68
C GLN A 397 -9.54 7.46 8.53
N PHE A 398 -8.39 7.57 9.20
CA PHE A 398 -7.48 8.71 9.05
C PHE A 398 -7.00 8.86 7.60
N GLU A 399 -6.52 7.78 6.98
CA GLU A 399 -6.13 7.81 5.57
C GLU A 399 -7.28 8.30 4.67
N THR A 400 -8.50 7.84 4.92
CA THR A 400 -9.68 8.22 4.14
C THR A 400 -10.07 9.68 4.39
N ALA A 401 -10.21 10.09 5.65
CA ALA A 401 -10.73 11.41 6.01
C ALA A 401 -9.76 12.53 5.61
N VAL A 402 -8.49 12.42 6.01
CA VAL A 402 -7.48 13.43 5.67
C VAL A 402 -7.09 13.36 4.20
N GLY A 403 -6.98 12.15 3.61
CA GLY A 403 -6.74 11.98 2.18
C GLY A 403 -7.82 12.66 1.33
N THR A 404 -9.10 12.57 1.73
CA THR A 404 -10.22 13.27 1.07
C THR A 404 -10.10 14.79 1.21
N ALA A 405 -9.78 15.29 2.41
CA ALA A 405 -9.58 16.73 2.63
C ALA A 405 -8.43 17.28 1.73
N VAL A 406 -7.36 16.53 1.60
CA VAL A 406 -6.22 16.91 0.72
C VAL A 406 -6.64 16.86 -0.75
N LYS A 407 -7.39 15.84 -1.17
CA LYS A 407 -7.91 15.74 -2.55
C LYS A 407 -8.82 16.92 -2.90
N GLU A 408 -9.72 17.35 -1.99
CA GLU A 408 -10.57 18.52 -2.17
C GLU A 408 -9.71 19.79 -2.34
N LEU A 409 -8.67 19.99 -1.54
CA LEU A 409 -7.72 21.10 -1.66
C LEU A 409 -6.90 21.06 -2.96
N TRP A 410 -6.54 19.88 -3.46
CA TRP A 410 -5.91 19.73 -4.77
C TRP A 410 -6.84 20.17 -5.91
N ALA A 411 -8.14 19.83 -5.82
CA ALA A 411 -9.14 20.25 -6.78
C ALA A 411 -9.32 21.78 -6.77
N ASP A 412 -9.36 22.41 -5.58
CA ASP A 412 -9.40 23.86 -5.44
C ASP A 412 -8.18 24.52 -6.08
N ALA A 413 -6.97 24.01 -5.79
CA ALA A 413 -5.72 24.52 -6.38
C ALA A 413 -5.71 24.39 -7.92
N ALA A 414 -6.20 23.28 -8.46
CA ALA A 414 -6.31 23.04 -9.90
C ALA A 414 -7.33 23.98 -10.57
N ALA A 415 -8.42 24.31 -9.88
CA ALA A 415 -9.42 25.27 -10.33
C ALA A 415 -8.96 26.73 -10.18
N GLY A 416 -7.78 26.99 -9.61
CA GLY A 416 -7.25 28.33 -9.35
C GLY A 416 -7.90 29.05 -8.17
N LEU A 417 -8.61 28.31 -7.32
CA LEU A 417 -9.20 28.85 -6.07
C LEU A 417 -8.10 29.07 -5.03
N PRO A 418 -8.25 30.08 -4.14
CA PRO A 418 -7.24 30.33 -3.11
C PRO A 418 -7.18 29.20 -2.08
N VAL A 419 -5.99 28.62 -1.91
CA VAL A 419 -5.72 27.69 -0.82
C VAL A 419 -5.04 28.44 0.31
N THR A 420 -5.82 28.88 1.30
CA THR A 420 -5.33 29.62 2.48
C THR A 420 -5.12 28.71 3.68
N THR A 421 -4.42 29.18 4.70
CA THR A 421 -4.29 28.46 5.98
C THR A 421 -5.64 28.16 6.60
N GLU A 422 -6.59 29.10 6.52
CA GLU A 422 -7.95 28.98 7.03
C GLU A 422 -8.74 27.90 6.27
N SER A 423 -8.64 27.87 4.91
CA SER A 423 -9.32 26.85 4.11
C SER A 423 -8.74 25.45 4.40
N VAL A 424 -7.43 25.31 4.51
CA VAL A 424 -6.80 24.03 4.92
C VAL A 424 -7.28 23.60 6.30
N LYS A 425 -7.29 24.52 7.28
CA LYS A 425 -7.75 24.22 8.63
C LYS A 425 -9.22 23.80 8.66
N ALA A 426 -10.07 24.42 7.84
CA ALA A 426 -11.49 24.07 7.72
C ALA A 426 -11.70 22.64 7.17
N HIS A 427 -10.98 22.25 6.12
CA HIS A 427 -11.04 20.90 5.57
C HIS A 427 -10.54 19.84 6.57
N LEU A 428 -9.44 20.14 7.27
CA LEU A 428 -8.92 19.24 8.30
C LEU A 428 -9.82 19.15 9.54
N ALA A 429 -10.50 20.23 9.92
CA ALA A 429 -11.52 20.21 10.99
C ALA A 429 -12.71 19.31 10.63
N LYS A 430 -13.19 19.37 9.38
CA LYS A 430 -14.24 18.47 8.88
C LYS A 430 -13.77 17.01 8.92
N ALA A 431 -12.54 16.73 8.46
CA ALA A 431 -11.95 15.38 8.53
C ALA A 431 -11.84 14.88 9.98
N GLN A 432 -11.43 15.74 10.91
CA GLN A 432 -11.32 15.40 12.32
C GLN A 432 -12.68 15.09 12.94
N GLN A 433 -13.73 15.84 12.61
CA GLN A 433 -15.10 15.60 13.09
C GLN A 433 -15.65 14.26 12.60
N GLN A 434 -15.34 13.86 11.36
CA GLN A 434 -15.75 12.56 10.80
C GLN A 434 -15.18 11.37 11.57
N MET A 435 -14.02 11.51 12.21
CA MET A 435 -13.40 10.46 13.01
C MET A 435 -13.89 10.41 14.48
N GLN A 436 -14.66 11.40 14.91
CA GLN A 436 -15.19 11.49 16.27
C GLN A 436 -16.63 10.97 16.38
N GLN A 437 -17.25 10.65 15.24
CA GLN A 437 -18.59 10.06 15.12
C GLN A 437 -18.50 8.53 15.09
#